data_4c8ae7e41008d0027d8996032d5d8b15
#
_entry.id   4c8ae7e41008d0027d8996032d5d8b15
#
_cell.length_a   1.000
_cell.length_b   1.000
_cell.length_c   1.000
_cell.angle_alpha   90.00
_cell.angle_beta   90.00
_cell.angle_gamma   90.00
#
_symmetry.space_group_name_H-M   'P 1'
#
loop_
_entity.id
_entity.type
_entity.pdbx_description
1 polymer ?
#
loop_
_entity_poly.entity_id
_entity_poly.type
_entity_poly.pdbx_seq_one_letter_code
_entity_poly.pdbx_strand_id
1 'polypeptide(L)'
;MTLPKNVYKALEDIVGAANISDDPALLDSYRYSLAHTAIHLGPYYDTHTPRGAAVLLPGSTEEVQAIVRLCNRYKVKFKASSTFWSAQGYPSEDDTIQLDMRRMDRILEIDEKNMLAVVEPGVIAATLQAEAMKVGLNTHIPGSGCSCSPLASATSYFGSGPGNLYGGWYYDNLLGMEWVMPTGDILRTGSLGSGCGWFCGEGPGPSMKGVARGFLGAKGAMGVFTRCAIKLFAWPGPATLPVEGTVPAYKVSLPDSFRAYTLAFPSWKAWADAAHLIWDTGIGYLAHRQFSMFGRDLKYAMVKILTEPTRTLGDLEELLEDPEVQRVTEESKRDFQIVLAGMTARDLEWQEKALDEILARTGGWKVEAMNDPDVADWTLLYMIRLGHKNLNLVFGGSYDGCFGLLGAADFGTAHVEEAAALKKEWEKRGAVVEAGGDCMMGPIGGQGGGGTCLWENFTCFDPSDRESVEGTRALFDAATRYGLEKGWGVGMEKWNAQCRGADGRTTPKEERD
;
A
#
# COMPACT_ATOMS: atom_id res chain seq x y z
N MET A 1 0.14 -16.35 27.25
CA MET A 1 -0.74 -16.53 28.45
C MET A 1 -2.13 -16.84 27.94
N THR A 2 -2.84 -17.81 28.51
CA THR A 2 -4.22 -18.14 28.11
C THR A 2 -5.20 -17.17 28.78
N LEU A 3 -6.26 -16.78 28.08
CA LEU A 3 -7.32 -15.98 28.67
C LEU A 3 -7.97 -16.72 29.86
N PRO A 4 -8.42 -16.01 30.92
CA PRO A 4 -9.24 -16.60 31.96
C PRO A 4 -10.51 -17.20 31.35
N LYS A 5 -10.91 -18.40 31.78
CA LYS A 5 -12.06 -19.14 31.21
C LYS A 5 -13.37 -18.33 31.20
N ASN A 6 -13.61 -17.54 32.23
CA ASN A 6 -14.79 -16.66 32.30
C ASN A 6 -14.72 -15.51 31.28
N VAL A 7 -13.52 -15.00 30.95
CA VAL A 7 -13.35 -13.98 29.94
C VAL A 7 -13.53 -14.57 28.54
N TYR A 8 -12.93 -15.73 28.29
CA TYR A 8 -13.11 -16.44 27.02
C TYR A 8 -14.60 -16.74 26.77
N LYS A 9 -15.30 -17.28 27.77
CA LYS A 9 -16.75 -17.57 27.68
C LYS A 9 -17.57 -16.30 27.40
N ALA A 10 -17.26 -15.19 28.06
CA ALA A 10 -17.96 -13.93 27.83
C ALA A 10 -17.73 -13.37 26.44
N LEU A 11 -16.52 -13.56 25.85
CA LEU A 11 -16.23 -13.22 24.46
C LEU A 11 -16.96 -14.15 23.49
N GLU A 12 -16.98 -15.45 23.79
CA GLU A 12 -17.72 -16.44 23.01
C GLU A 12 -19.21 -16.13 22.96
N ASP A 13 -19.81 -15.69 24.09
CA ASP A 13 -21.22 -15.30 24.15
C ASP A 13 -21.54 -14.06 23.29
N ILE A 14 -20.53 -13.22 22.97
CA ILE A 14 -20.70 -12.06 22.09
C ILE A 14 -20.65 -12.50 20.61
N VAL A 15 -19.63 -13.24 20.19
CA VAL A 15 -19.38 -13.52 18.78
C VAL A 15 -19.91 -14.88 18.33
N GLY A 16 -20.25 -15.76 19.26
CA GLY A 16 -20.60 -17.16 19.03
C GLY A 16 -19.37 -18.08 18.95
N ALA A 17 -19.56 -19.34 19.36
CA ALA A 17 -18.47 -20.32 19.48
C ALA A 17 -17.69 -20.58 18.17
N ALA A 18 -18.33 -20.41 17.02
CA ALA A 18 -17.66 -20.57 15.72
C ALA A 18 -16.75 -19.40 15.33
N ASN A 19 -16.79 -18.28 16.07
CA ASN A 19 -16.10 -17.05 15.73
C ASN A 19 -15.07 -16.61 16.78
N ILE A 20 -14.66 -17.52 17.64
CA ILE A 20 -13.57 -17.36 18.61
C ILE A 20 -12.74 -18.65 18.68
N SER A 21 -11.43 -18.49 18.82
CA SER A 21 -10.54 -19.62 19.05
C SER A 21 -9.31 -19.21 19.83
N ASP A 22 -8.84 -20.10 20.71
CA ASP A 22 -7.54 -20.06 21.38
C ASP A 22 -6.68 -21.27 21.02
N ASP A 23 -7.05 -21.99 19.93
CA ASP A 23 -6.27 -23.12 19.42
C ASP A 23 -4.85 -22.67 19.01
N PRO A 24 -3.79 -23.30 19.54
CA PRO A 24 -2.41 -22.89 19.27
C PRO A 24 -2.04 -22.90 17.79
N ALA A 25 -2.53 -23.88 17.01
CA ALA A 25 -2.21 -23.97 15.59
C ALA A 25 -2.85 -22.82 14.79
N LEU A 26 -4.10 -22.45 15.16
CA LEU A 26 -4.77 -21.28 14.59
C LEU A 26 -4.03 -20.00 14.98
N LEU A 27 -3.69 -19.82 16.25
CA LEU A 27 -2.97 -18.64 16.72
C LEU A 27 -1.62 -18.48 16.04
N ASP A 28 -0.91 -19.55 15.75
CA ASP A 28 0.35 -19.52 15.01
C ASP A 28 0.18 -19.03 13.57
N SER A 29 -0.96 -19.32 12.93
CA SER A 29 -1.26 -18.79 11.59
C SER A 29 -1.43 -17.26 11.57
N TYR A 30 -1.77 -16.64 12.69
CA TYR A 30 -1.88 -15.19 12.85
C TYR A 30 -0.56 -14.52 13.27
N ARG A 31 0.54 -15.26 13.35
CA ARG A 31 1.87 -14.70 13.63
C ARG A 31 2.60 -14.24 12.38
N TYR A 32 2.11 -14.62 11.21
CA TYR A 32 2.76 -14.33 9.93
C TYR A 32 2.13 -13.12 9.24
N SER A 33 2.95 -12.14 8.88
CA SER A 33 2.59 -11.02 8.01
C SER A 33 3.36 -11.07 6.69
N LEU A 34 2.71 -10.70 5.61
CA LEU A 34 3.36 -10.58 4.30
C LEU A 34 4.44 -9.49 4.27
N ALA A 35 4.25 -8.43 5.04
CA ALA A 35 5.19 -7.33 5.20
C ALA A 35 5.84 -7.42 6.59
N HIS A 36 6.61 -8.48 6.82
CA HIS A 36 7.46 -8.55 8.00
C HIS A 36 8.65 -7.64 7.82
N THR A 37 8.77 -6.69 8.71
CA THR A 37 10.00 -5.96 8.83
C THR A 37 11.04 -6.89 9.52
N ALA A 38 12.28 -6.89 9.07
CA ALA A 38 13.39 -7.60 9.72
C ALA A 38 13.53 -7.26 11.21
N ILE A 39 12.91 -6.20 11.62
CA ILE A 39 12.80 -5.69 12.98
C ILE A 39 11.94 -6.58 13.87
N HIS A 40 10.90 -7.18 13.29
CA HIS A 40 9.93 -8.02 14.00
C HIS A 40 10.25 -9.51 13.86
N LEU A 41 11.10 -9.89 12.91
CA LEU A 41 11.56 -11.24 12.72
C LEU A 41 12.94 -11.40 13.37
N GLY A 42 13.02 -12.23 14.37
CA GLY A 42 14.28 -12.83 14.76
C GLY A 42 14.55 -14.08 13.92
N PRO A 43 15.73 -14.65 14.07
CA PRO A 43 16.05 -15.92 13.44
C PRO A 43 15.10 -17.05 13.88
N TYR A 44 14.27 -16.79 14.87
CA TYR A 44 13.26 -17.70 15.38
C TYR A 44 11.96 -16.92 15.52
N TYR A 45 10.93 -17.33 14.78
CA TYR A 45 9.57 -16.79 14.88
C TYR A 45 9.07 -16.71 16.33
N ASP A 46 9.51 -17.63 17.16
CA ASP A 46 9.09 -17.76 18.56
C ASP A 46 9.50 -16.59 19.46
N THR A 47 10.53 -15.86 19.08
CA THR A 47 11.09 -14.79 19.93
C THR A 47 10.65 -13.39 19.54
N HIS A 48 10.04 -13.22 18.37
CA HIS A 48 9.82 -11.89 17.79
C HIS A 48 8.40 -11.61 17.31
N THR A 49 7.57 -12.64 17.17
CA THR A 49 6.17 -12.49 16.81
C THR A 49 5.33 -13.08 17.93
N PRO A 50 4.74 -12.25 18.78
CA PRO A 50 3.92 -12.72 19.90
C PRO A 50 2.78 -13.60 19.39
N ARG A 51 2.50 -14.68 20.12
CA ARG A 51 1.29 -15.45 19.92
C ARG A 51 0.16 -14.78 20.70
N GLY A 52 -0.88 -14.31 20.02
CA GLY A 52 -2.07 -13.78 20.66
C GLY A 52 -2.72 -14.77 21.61
N ALA A 53 -3.53 -14.27 22.54
CA ALA A 53 -4.25 -15.11 23.51
C ALA A 53 -5.51 -15.75 22.93
N ALA A 54 -6.14 -15.12 21.94
CA ALA A 54 -7.27 -15.62 21.16
C ALA A 54 -7.45 -14.81 19.88
N VAL A 55 -8.15 -15.40 18.91
CA VAL A 55 -8.66 -14.73 17.72
C VAL A 55 -10.18 -14.66 17.78
N LEU A 56 -10.74 -13.49 17.49
CA LEU A 56 -12.18 -13.25 17.39
C LEU A 56 -12.54 -12.68 16.03
N LEU A 57 -13.65 -13.13 15.47
CA LEU A 57 -14.22 -12.65 14.22
C LEU A 57 -15.55 -11.94 14.48
N PRO A 58 -15.55 -10.65 14.87
CA PRO A 58 -16.79 -9.90 15.03
C PRO A 58 -17.50 -9.68 13.70
N GLY A 59 -18.83 -9.71 13.71
CA GLY A 59 -19.68 -9.55 12.51
C GLY A 59 -20.52 -8.29 12.50
N SER A 60 -20.43 -7.45 13.54
CA SER A 60 -21.16 -6.18 13.61
C SER A 60 -20.48 -5.16 14.50
N THR A 61 -20.88 -3.89 14.34
CA THR A 61 -20.43 -2.79 15.21
C THR A 61 -20.77 -3.03 16.67
N GLU A 62 -21.92 -3.62 16.93
CA GLU A 62 -22.42 -3.93 18.28
C GLU A 62 -21.57 -5.02 18.94
N GLU A 63 -21.18 -6.07 18.21
CA GLU A 63 -20.25 -7.08 18.70
C GLU A 63 -18.88 -6.44 19.03
N VAL A 64 -18.34 -5.59 18.14
CA VAL A 64 -17.09 -4.86 18.38
C VAL A 64 -17.20 -3.99 19.63
N GLN A 65 -18.30 -3.26 19.80
CA GLN A 65 -18.54 -2.43 20.98
C GLN A 65 -18.56 -3.27 22.27
N ALA A 66 -19.27 -4.39 22.24
CA ALA A 66 -19.35 -5.30 23.40
C ALA A 66 -17.96 -5.87 23.75
N ILE A 67 -17.16 -6.26 22.75
CA ILE A 67 -15.79 -6.75 22.93
C ILE A 67 -14.92 -5.66 23.58
N VAL A 68 -14.91 -4.42 23.04
CA VAL A 68 -14.11 -3.32 23.59
C VAL A 68 -14.48 -3.04 25.04
N ARG A 69 -15.77 -2.98 25.37
CA ARG A 69 -16.24 -2.79 26.75
C ARG A 69 -15.82 -3.93 27.68
N LEU A 70 -15.88 -5.17 27.19
CA LEU A 70 -15.44 -6.33 27.95
C LEU A 70 -13.93 -6.30 28.18
N CYS A 71 -13.14 -5.99 27.15
CA CYS A 71 -11.70 -5.83 27.24
C CYS A 71 -11.31 -4.74 28.27
N ASN A 72 -12.01 -3.62 28.29
CA ASN A 72 -11.82 -2.56 29.28
C ASN A 72 -12.10 -3.04 30.71
N ARG A 73 -13.18 -3.80 30.89
CA ARG A 73 -13.57 -4.36 32.22
C ARG A 73 -12.53 -5.32 32.78
N TYR A 74 -12.01 -6.21 31.91
CA TYR A 74 -11.07 -7.26 32.33
C TYR A 74 -9.61 -6.90 32.11
N LYS A 75 -9.31 -5.69 31.61
CA LYS A 75 -7.94 -5.23 31.30
C LYS A 75 -7.22 -6.13 30.29
N VAL A 76 -7.96 -6.63 29.32
CA VAL A 76 -7.44 -7.43 28.21
C VAL A 76 -7.06 -6.51 27.07
N LYS A 77 -5.88 -6.69 26.51
CA LYS A 77 -5.42 -5.97 25.32
C LYS A 77 -6.03 -6.58 24.06
N PHE A 78 -6.30 -5.76 23.07
CA PHE A 78 -6.72 -6.24 21.76
C PHE A 78 -6.05 -5.49 20.62
N LYS A 79 -5.98 -6.13 19.47
CA LYS A 79 -5.55 -5.57 18.22
C LYS A 79 -6.54 -5.90 17.12
N ALA A 80 -7.03 -4.90 16.38
CA ALA A 80 -7.92 -5.12 15.25
C ALA A 80 -7.16 -5.07 13.92
N SER A 81 -7.50 -5.98 13.03
CA SER A 81 -6.98 -6.01 11.66
C SER A 81 -8.07 -6.35 10.66
N SER A 82 -8.03 -5.70 9.51
CA SER A 82 -8.96 -5.95 8.40
C SER A 82 -8.47 -7.06 7.48
N THR A 83 -7.43 -6.80 6.68
CA THR A 83 -6.91 -7.73 5.67
C THR A 83 -5.47 -8.19 5.93
N PHE A 84 -4.92 -7.86 7.08
CA PHE A 84 -3.60 -8.31 7.56
C PHE A 84 -2.42 -8.00 6.64
N TRP A 85 -2.49 -6.91 5.90
CA TRP A 85 -1.37 -6.48 5.07
C TRP A 85 -0.20 -5.95 5.91
N SER A 86 -0.47 -5.12 6.90
CA SER A 86 0.56 -4.44 7.69
C SER A 86 0.97 -5.24 8.92
N ALA A 87 2.27 -5.29 9.22
CA ALA A 87 2.80 -5.87 10.45
C ALA A 87 2.20 -5.24 11.72
N GLN A 88 1.77 -3.99 11.66
CA GLN A 88 1.09 -3.35 12.79
C GLN A 88 -0.32 -3.92 13.08
N GLY A 89 -0.87 -4.74 12.19
CA GLY A 89 -2.14 -5.43 12.40
C GLY A 89 -2.07 -6.62 13.34
N TYR A 90 -0.89 -7.05 13.76
CA TYR A 90 -0.69 -8.25 14.58
C TYR A 90 -0.50 -7.92 16.06
N PRO A 91 -0.75 -8.89 16.97
CA PRO A 91 -0.49 -8.69 18.39
C PRO A 91 0.95 -8.26 18.64
N SER A 92 1.13 -7.31 19.55
CA SER A 92 2.46 -6.85 20.00
C SER A 92 2.93 -7.55 21.27
N GLU A 93 2.06 -8.30 21.92
CA GLU A 93 2.31 -9.00 23.19
C GLU A 93 1.46 -10.28 23.24
N ASP A 94 1.95 -11.31 23.97
CA ASP A 94 1.32 -12.63 24.05
C ASP A 94 -0.08 -12.65 24.71
N ASP A 95 -0.43 -11.65 25.50
CA ASP A 95 -1.72 -11.53 26.17
C ASP A 95 -2.77 -10.73 25.38
N THR A 96 -2.45 -10.39 24.13
CA THR A 96 -3.32 -9.60 23.24
C THR A 96 -4.28 -10.49 22.48
N ILE A 97 -5.55 -10.15 22.43
CA ILE A 97 -6.51 -10.80 21.53
C ILE A 97 -6.47 -10.14 20.15
N GLN A 98 -6.57 -10.95 19.11
CA GLN A 98 -6.68 -10.49 17.73
C GLN A 98 -8.15 -10.38 17.32
N LEU A 99 -8.57 -9.21 16.89
CA LEU A 99 -9.86 -9.03 16.22
C LEU A 99 -9.63 -9.11 14.71
N ASP A 100 -10.09 -10.18 14.10
CA ASP A 100 -10.10 -10.36 12.65
C ASP A 100 -11.41 -9.81 12.09
N MET A 101 -11.33 -8.67 11.43
CA MET A 101 -12.49 -7.94 10.95
C MET A 101 -13.03 -8.46 9.60
N ARG A 102 -12.46 -9.54 9.03
CA ARG A 102 -12.84 -10.03 7.70
C ARG A 102 -14.27 -10.57 7.58
N ARG A 103 -14.94 -10.86 8.70
CA ARG A 103 -16.35 -11.23 8.70
C ARG A 103 -17.28 -10.02 8.42
N MET A 104 -16.80 -8.80 8.60
CA MET A 104 -17.49 -7.56 8.25
C MET A 104 -17.01 -7.12 6.85
N ASP A 105 -17.53 -7.73 5.79
CA ASP A 105 -17.03 -7.63 4.42
C ASP A 105 -18.06 -7.07 3.41
N ARG A 106 -19.09 -6.40 3.90
CA ARG A 106 -20.15 -5.87 3.07
C ARG A 106 -19.83 -4.51 2.48
N ILE A 107 -20.10 -4.33 1.19
CA ILE A 107 -20.32 -3.02 0.58
C ILE A 107 -21.77 -2.66 0.89
N LEU A 108 -21.97 -1.70 1.80
CA LEU A 108 -23.29 -1.34 2.31
C LEU A 108 -24.06 -0.46 1.34
N GLU A 109 -23.35 0.38 0.60
CA GLU A 109 -23.91 1.34 -0.34
C GLU A 109 -22.88 1.71 -1.41
N ILE A 110 -23.35 1.92 -2.65
CA ILE A 110 -22.64 2.68 -3.69
C ILE A 110 -23.60 3.76 -4.15
N ASP A 111 -23.33 5.00 -3.81
CA ASP A 111 -24.11 6.16 -4.23
C ASP A 111 -23.49 6.73 -5.50
N GLU A 112 -24.12 6.38 -6.63
CA GLU A 112 -23.66 6.78 -7.96
C GLU A 112 -23.70 8.30 -8.15
N LYS A 113 -24.71 8.96 -7.60
CA LYS A 113 -24.91 10.39 -7.76
C LYS A 113 -23.91 11.22 -6.96
N ASN A 114 -23.63 10.80 -5.73
CA ASN A 114 -22.68 11.48 -4.84
C ASN A 114 -21.27 10.89 -4.95
N MET A 115 -21.06 9.87 -5.78
CA MET A 115 -19.77 9.24 -6.06
C MET A 115 -19.07 8.79 -4.77
N LEU A 116 -19.76 7.99 -3.98
CA LEU A 116 -19.21 7.43 -2.75
C LEU A 116 -19.62 5.97 -2.55
N ALA A 117 -18.85 5.25 -1.76
CA ALA A 117 -19.22 3.93 -1.27
C ALA A 117 -19.12 3.86 0.24
N VAL A 118 -20.02 3.12 0.87
CA VAL A 118 -19.97 2.79 2.28
C VAL A 118 -19.54 1.34 2.44
N VAL A 119 -18.43 1.13 3.14
CA VAL A 119 -17.78 -0.19 3.26
C VAL A 119 -17.48 -0.56 4.69
N GLU A 120 -17.46 -1.87 4.93
CA GLU A 120 -16.99 -2.51 6.16
C GLU A 120 -15.48 -2.86 6.08
N PRO A 121 -14.80 -3.16 7.21
CA PRO A 121 -13.34 -3.36 7.26
C PRO A 121 -12.83 -4.51 6.40
N GLY A 122 -13.60 -5.59 6.27
CA GLY A 122 -13.21 -6.80 5.54
C GLY A 122 -13.36 -6.69 4.03
N VAL A 123 -14.00 -5.62 3.51
CA VAL A 123 -14.04 -5.38 2.07
C VAL A 123 -12.63 -5.20 1.54
N ILE A 124 -12.31 -5.86 0.42
CA ILE A 124 -11.05 -5.65 -0.29
C ILE A 124 -11.24 -4.67 -1.46
N ALA A 125 -10.17 -3.95 -1.78
CA ALA A 125 -10.21 -2.90 -2.81
C ALA A 125 -10.61 -3.44 -4.19
N ALA A 126 -10.19 -4.66 -4.54
CA ALA A 126 -10.59 -5.30 -5.81
C ALA A 126 -12.11 -5.52 -5.91
N THR A 127 -12.74 -5.94 -4.82
CA THR A 127 -14.20 -6.15 -4.78
C THR A 127 -14.94 -4.82 -4.92
N LEU A 128 -14.52 -3.81 -4.15
CA LEU A 128 -15.12 -2.47 -4.27
C LEU A 128 -14.94 -1.89 -5.67
N GLN A 129 -13.73 -2.03 -6.25
CA GLN A 129 -13.47 -1.56 -7.60
C GLN A 129 -14.36 -2.24 -8.63
N ALA A 130 -14.51 -3.57 -8.56
CA ALA A 130 -15.35 -4.32 -9.49
C ALA A 130 -16.82 -3.92 -9.41
N GLU A 131 -17.35 -3.69 -8.21
CA GLU A 131 -18.73 -3.23 -8.03
C GLU A 131 -18.92 -1.77 -8.48
N ALA A 132 -17.97 -0.89 -8.19
CA ALA A 132 -18.01 0.50 -8.62
C ALA A 132 -17.95 0.64 -10.16
N MET A 133 -17.13 -0.16 -10.85
CA MET A 133 -17.02 -0.14 -12.30
C MET A 133 -18.33 -0.46 -13.02
N LYS A 134 -19.19 -1.29 -12.43
CA LYS A 134 -20.51 -1.63 -13.00
C LYS A 134 -21.41 -0.42 -13.14
N VAL A 135 -21.19 0.60 -12.33
CA VAL A 135 -21.98 1.84 -12.31
C VAL A 135 -21.19 3.06 -12.82
N GLY A 136 -20.10 2.83 -13.56
CA GLY A 136 -19.27 3.91 -14.14
C GLY A 136 -18.41 4.66 -13.13
N LEU A 137 -18.11 4.06 -11.99
CA LEU A 137 -17.28 4.61 -10.95
C LEU A 137 -16.06 3.71 -10.68
N ASN A 138 -15.05 4.25 -10.00
CA ASN A 138 -13.85 3.53 -9.62
C ASN A 138 -13.36 3.98 -8.23
N THR A 139 -12.67 3.08 -7.54
CA THR A 139 -11.81 3.42 -6.41
C THR A 139 -10.36 3.19 -6.82
N HIS A 140 -9.42 4.01 -6.36
CA HIS A 140 -8.03 3.66 -6.62
C HIS A 140 -7.56 2.52 -5.70
N ILE A 141 -6.61 1.74 -6.18
CA ILE A 141 -6.05 0.63 -5.42
C ILE A 141 -4.83 1.13 -4.66
N PRO A 142 -4.75 0.88 -3.33
CA PRO A 142 -3.54 1.18 -2.56
C PRO A 142 -2.32 0.43 -3.10
N GLY A 143 -1.14 1.03 -2.99
CA GLY A 143 0.12 0.43 -3.47
C GLY A 143 0.45 -0.93 -2.86
N SER A 144 -0.04 -1.21 -1.68
CA SER A 144 0.03 -2.52 -1.04
C SER A 144 -0.84 -3.60 -1.71
N GLY A 145 -1.60 -3.25 -2.75
CA GLY A 145 -2.30 -4.18 -3.62
C GLY A 145 -3.80 -4.26 -3.43
N CYS A 146 -4.44 -4.90 -4.39
CA CYS A 146 -5.89 -4.96 -4.51
C CYS A 146 -6.61 -5.77 -3.40
N SER A 147 -5.87 -6.51 -2.59
CA SER A 147 -6.41 -7.24 -1.43
C SER A 147 -6.44 -6.43 -0.13
N CYS A 148 -5.98 -5.18 -0.16
CA CYS A 148 -6.05 -4.29 0.99
C CYS A 148 -7.48 -3.81 1.23
N SER A 149 -7.76 -3.52 2.49
CA SER A 149 -9.02 -2.90 2.90
C SER A 149 -9.06 -1.42 2.54
N PRO A 150 -10.05 -0.96 1.76
CA PRO A 150 -10.29 0.46 1.55
C PRO A 150 -10.51 1.23 2.85
N LEU A 151 -11.27 0.66 3.79
CA LEU A 151 -11.50 1.28 5.09
C LEU A 151 -10.18 1.48 5.84
N ALA A 152 -9.35 0.43 5.96
CA ALA A 152 -8.08 0.54 6.67
C ALA A 152 -7.11 1.50 5.97
N SER A 153 -7.10 1.54 4.64
CA SER A 153 -6.30 2.49 3.86
C SER A 153 -6.73 3.94 4.05
N ALA A 154 -8.04 4.16 4.32
CA ALA A 154 -8.58 5.50 4.55
C ALA A 154 -8.45 5.96 6.01
N THR A 155 -8.34 5.06 6.99
CA THR A 155 -8.39 5.38 8.43
C THR A 155 -7.14 5.01 9.20
N SER A 156 -6.54 3.88 8.89
CA SER A 156 -5.51 3.26 9.74
C SER A 156 -4.11 3.29 9.14
N TYR A 157 -4.00 3.55 7.84
CA TYR A 157 -2.76 3.66 7.12
C TYR A 157 -2.88 4.70 6.00
N PHE A 158 -1.78 5.08 5.35
CA PHE A 158 -1.82 6.19 4.40
C PHE A 158 -2.34 5.84 2.99
N GLY A 159 -2.20 4.60 2.55
CA GLY A 159 -2.74 4.11 1.28
C GLY A 159 -2.35 4.93 0.06
N SER A 160 -1.09 4.88 -0.36
CA SER A 160 -0.68 5.44 -1.66
C SER A 160 -0.79 4.40 -2.77
N GLY A 161 -0.93 4.85 -4.02
CA GLY A 161 -0.99 3.96 -5.18
C GLY A 161 -1.05 4.73 -6.51
N PRO A 162 -1.11 4.03 -7.66
CA PRO A 162 -1.12 4.67 -8.97
C PRO A 162 -2.23 5.71 -9.17
N GLY A 163 -3.36 5.55 -8.50
CA GLY A 163 -4.48 6.48 -8.56
C GLY A 163 -4.31 7.75 -7.75
N ASN A 164 -3.20 7.92 -7.04
CA ASN A 164 -2.95 9.13 -6.26
C ASN A 164 -2.89 10.38 -7.15
N LEU A 165 -2.55 10.23 -8.43
CA LEU A 165 -2.50 11.32 -9.39
C LEU A 165 -3.81 12.10 -9.45
N TYR A 166 -4.96 11.43 -9.41
CA TYR A 166 -6.29 12.06 -9.43
C TYR A 166 -7.02 12.02 -8.09
N GLY A 167 -6.71 11.03 -7.26
CA GLY A 167 -7.42 10.76 -6.00
C GLY A 167 -6.72 11.25 -4.74
N GLY A 168 -5.48 11.68 -4.83
CA GLY A 168 -4.65 11.97 -3.66
C GLY A 168 -4.32 10.72 -2.86
N TRP A 169 -3.92 10.89 -1.62
CA TRP A 169 -3.73 9.78 -0.69
C TRP A 169 -5.08 9.14 -0.34
N TYR A 170 -5.06 7.85 -0.01
CA TYR A 170 -6.32 7.15 0.27
C TYR A 170 -7.08 7.75 1.46
N TYR A 171 -6.38 8.26 2.46
CA TYR A 171 -7.01 8.96 3.58
C TYR A 171 -7.72 10.28 3.17
N ASP A 172 -7.34 10.90 2.06
CA ASP A 172 -8.05 12.08 1.53
C ASP A 172 -9.44 11.74 0.99
N ASN A 173 -9.68 10.45 0.72
CA ASN A 173 -10.95 9.94 0.23
C ASN A 173 -11.94 9.56 1.35
N LEU A 174 -11.52 9.65 2.62
CA LEU A 174 -12.40 9.42 3.77
C LEU A 174 -13.43 10.56 3.89
N LEU A 175 -14.69 10.22 3.73
CA LEU A 175 -15.81 11.18 3.84
C LEU A 175 -16.43 11.15 5.24
N GLY A 176 -16.76 9.97 5.75
CA GLY A 176 -17.31 9.78 7.07
C GLY A 176 -16.95 8.41 7.62
N MET A 177 -17.02 8.23 8.94
CA MET A 177 -16.71 6.97 9.57
C MET A 177 -17.57 6.71 10.79
N GLU A 178 -17.80 5.43 11.07
CA GLU A 178 -18.30 4.91 12.34
C GLU A 178 -17.14 4.24 13.07
N TRP A 179 -16.96 4.65 14.31
CA TRP A 179 -15.78 4.33 15.09
C TRP A 179 -16.18 3.88 16.50
N VAL A 180 -15.86 2.65 16.86
CA VAL A 180 -15.90 2.20 18.25
C VAL A 180 -14.62 2.70 18.93
N MET A 181 -14.76 3.74 19.72
CA MET A 181 -13.65 4.39 20.44
C MET A 181 -13.05 3.46 21.50
N PRO A 182 -11.85 3.75 22.01
CA PRO A 182 -11.23 2.97 23.09
C PRO A 182 -12.09 2.84 24.35
N THR A 183 -13.01 3.78 24.59
CA THR A 183 -14.00 3.70 25.69
C THR A 183 -15.10 2.67 25.46
N GLY A 184 -15.29 2.21 24.23
CA GLY A 184 -16.42 1.40 23.80
C GLY A 184 -17.66 2.22 23.41
N ASP A 185 -17.54 3.54 23.31
CA ASP A 185 -18.59 4.37 22.75
C ASP A 185 -18.48 4.44 21.23
N ILE A 186 -19.63 4.60 20.56
CA ILE A 186 -19.66 4.71 19.10
C ILE A 186 -19.67 6.19 18.72
N LEU A 187 -18.65 6.62 17.99
CA LEU A 187 -18.57 7.93 17.36
C LEU A 187 -18.92 7.82 15.89
N ARG A 188 -19.81 8.68 15.42
CA ARG A 188 -20.11 8.88 14.00
C ARG A 188 -19.71 10.27 13.60
N THR A 189 -18.87 10.37 12.56
CA THR A 189 -18.32 11.66 12.14
C THR A 189 -19.17 12.35 11.07
N GLY A 190 -19.04 13.68 10.97
CA GLY A 190 -19.70 14.49 9.96
C GLY A 190 -21.22 14.41 10.00
N SER A 191 -21.84 14.45 8.85
CA SER A 191 -23.30 14.37 8.68
C SER A 191 -23.91 13.08 9.18
N LEU A 192 -23.15 11.98 9.21
CA LEU A 192 -23.60 10.73 9.81
C LEU A 192 -23.93 10.89 11.31
N GLY A 193 -23.13 11.65 12.03
CA GLY A 193 -23.35 11.95 13.45
C GLY A 193 -24.62 12.74 13.72
N SER A 194 -25.04 13.59 12.80
CA SER A 194 -26.29 14.38 12.86
C SER A 194 -27.50 13.69 12.22
N GLY A 195 -27.33 12.45 11.73
CA GLY A 195 -28.41 11.69 11.09
C GLY A 195 -28.71 12.08 9.64
N CYS A 196 -27.80 12.83 8.99
CA CYS A 196 -27.95 13.30 7.60
C CYS A 196 -27.25 12.40 6.58
N GLY A 197 -27.04 11.13 6.92
CA GLY A 197 -26.41 10.14 6.03
C GLY A 197 -24.89 10.22 6.02
N TRP A 198 -24.27 9.54 5.06
CA TRP A 198 -22.80 9.37 4.97
C TRP A 198 -22.07 10.53 4.31
N PHE A 199 -22.76 11.54 3.90
CA PHE A 199 -22.15 12.71 3.27
C PHE A 199 -21.19 13.43 4.23
N CYS A 200 -20.06 13.91 3.69
CA CYS A 200 -19.05 14.63 4.46
C CYS A 200 -19.51 16.03 4.82
N GLY A 201 -20.12 16.19 5.98
CA GLY A 201 -20.32 17.49 6.59
C GLY A 201 -19.31 17.68 7.72
N GLU A 202 -18.26 18.47 7.51
CA GLU A 202 -17.41 18.93 8.59
C GLU A 202 -17.89 20.30 9.04
N GLY A 203 -18.25 20.39 10.32
CA GLY A 203 -18.57 21.68 10.94
C GLY A 203 -17.31 22.52 11.19
N PRO A 204 -17.45 23.74 11.69
CA PRO A 204 -16.32 24.56 12.10
C PRO A 204 -15.60 23.92 13.29
N GLY A 205 -14.28 24.05 13.32
CA GLY A 205 -13.43 23.55 14.38
C GLY A 205 -12.56 22.34 13.96
N PRO A 206 -11.90 21.68 14.92
CA PRO A 206 -11.02 20.55 14.63
C PRO A 206 -11.80 19.40 14.01
N SER A 207 -11.28 18.87 12.90
CA SER A 207 -11.86 17.69 12.26
C SER A 207 -11.47 16.40 12.99
N MET A 208 -12.46 15.61 13.40
CA MET A 208 -12.21 14.28 13.95
C MET A 208 -11.65 13.30 12.90
N LYS A 209 -11.82 13.58 11.62
CA LYS A 209 -11.15 12.83 10.55
C LYS A 209 -9.63 12.98 10.63
N GLY A 210 -9.11 14.10 11.09
CA GLY A 210 -7.69 14.31 11.31
C GLY A 210 -7.04 13.34 12.29
N VAL A 211 -7.81 12.72 13.18
CA VAL A 211 -7.34 11.67 14.09
C VAL A 211 -7.16 10.34 13.36
N ALA A 212 -8.07 10.01 12.44
CA ALA A 212 -8.05 8.74 11.70
C ALA A 212 -7.19 8.82 10.44
N ARG A 213 -7.09 9.99 9.82
CA ARG A 213 -6.31 10.19 8.59
C ARG A 213 -5.02 10.96 8.87
N GLY A 214 -4.22 11.09 7.88
CA GLY A 214 -2.87 11.61 7.96
C GLY A 214 -1.88 10.52 7.58
N PHE A 215 -0.63 10.88 7.38
CA PHE A 215 0.37 9.99 6.81
C PHE A 215 0.43 8.62 7.50
N LEU A 216 0.25 8.60 8.80
CA LEU A 216 0.40 7.38 9.58
C LEU A 216 -0.94 6.75 10.02
N GLY A 217 -2.04 7.46 9.86
CA GLY A 217 -3.36 7.00 10.27
C GLY A 217 -3.42 6.58 11.75
N ALA A 218 -4.50 5.92 12.11
CA ALA A 218 -4.71 5.44 13.48
C ALA A 218 -3.94 4.15 13.83
N LYS A 219 -3.45 3.41 12.85
CA LYS A 219 -2.66 2.16 12.98
C LYS A 219 -3.21 1.14 13.97
N GLY A 220 -4.53 1.10 14.12
CA GLY A 220 -5.21 0.19 15.03
C GLY A 220 -5.02 0.48 16.52
N ALA A 221 -4.44 1.62 16.90
CA ALA A 221 -4.18 1.97 18.30
C ALA A 221 -5.30 2.78 18.97
N MET A 222 -6.30 3.20 18.20
CA MET A 222 -7.32 4.16 18.65
C MET A 222 -8.74 3.59 18.62
N GLY A 223 -8.92 2.35 19.02
CA GLY A 223 -10.19 1.66 18.92
C GLY A 223 -10.37 0.98 17.56
N VAL A 224 -11.61 0.81 17.10
CA VAL A 224 -11.93 0.00 15.91
C VAL A 224 -12.86 0.78 14.99
N PHE A 225 -12.44 1.01 13.75
CA PHE A 225 -13.31 1.56 12.71
C PHE A 225 -14.14 0.43 12.11
N THR A 226 -15.46 0.57 12.13
CA THR A 226 -16.40 -0.48 11.71
C THR A 226 -17.06 -0.22 10.38
N ARG A 227 -17.15 1.05 9.97
CA ARG A 227 -17.67 1.46 8.67
C ARG A 227 -17.02 2.77 8.25
N CYS A 228 -16.90 2.99 6.95
CA CYS A 228 -16.56 4.31 6.42
C CYS A 228 -17.20 4.57 5.07
N ALA A 229 -17.45 5.85 4.79
CA ALA A 229 -17.75 6.33 3.46
C ALA A 229 -16.48 6.79 2.77
N ILE A 230 -16.26 6.31 1.53
CA ILE A 230 -15.09 6.58 0.72
C ILE A 230 -15.53 7.23 -0.59
N LYS A 231 -14.82 8.28 -1.00
CA LYS A 231 -15.02 8.93 -2.30
C LYS A 231 -14.68 7.96 -3.43
N LEU A 232 -15.54 7.94 -4.44
CA LEU A 232 -15.31 7.27 -5.71
C LEU A 232 -15.02 8.30 -6.81
N PHE A 233 -14.52 7.80 -7.95
CA PHE A 233 -14.09 8.61 -9.09
C PHE A 233 -14.74 8.10 -10.36
N ALA A 234 -14.89 8.95 -11.37
CA ALA A 234 -15.42 8.56 -12.67
C ALA A 234 -14.55 7.45 -13.31
N TRP A 235 -15.19 6.47 -13.88
CA TRP A 235 -14.57 5.38 -14.60
C TRP A 235 -14.94 5.45 -16.09
N PRO A 236 -14.00 5.82 -16.97
CA PRO A 236 -14.27 5.95 -18.41
C PRO A 236 -14.21 4.61 -19.18
N GLY A 237 -13.94 3.52 -18.47
CA GLY A 237 -13.84 2.18 -19.05
C GLY A 237 -15.14 1.40 -19.04
N PRO A 238 -15.11 0.14 -19.51
CA PRO A 238 -16.28 -0.74 -19.50
C PRO A 238 -16.65 -1.16 -18.08
N ALA A 239 -17.92 -1.52 -17.88
CA ALA A 239 -18.42 -2.01 -16.59
C ALA A 239 -17.68 -3.25 -16.07
N THR A 240 -17.13 -4.04 -16.98
CA THR A 240 -16.27 -5.19 -16.67
C THR A 240 -15.09 -5.19 -17.62
N LEU A 241 -13.88 -5.22 -17.10
CA LEU A 241 -12.68 -5.41 -17.91
C LEU A 241 -12.65 -6.85 -18.43
N PRO A 242 -12.54 -7.07 -19.74
CA PRO A 242 -12.45 -8.41 -20.33
C PRO A 242 -11.04 -8.97 -20.07
N VAL A 243 -10.88 -9.64 -18.94
CA VAL A 243 -9.62 -10.25 -18.53
C VAL A 243 -9.59 -11.71 -18.97
N GLU A 244 -8.55 -12.10 -19.69
CA GLU A 244 -8.27 -13.47 -20.12
C GLU A 244 -7.00 -14.01 -19.44
N GLY A 245 -6.98 -15.32 -19.17
CA GLY A 245 -5.85 -15.98 -18.57
C GLY A 245 -5.87 -16.01 -17.05
N THR A 246 -4.75 -16.36 -16.46
CA THR A 246 -4.55 -16.52 -15.01
C THR A 246 -3.39 -15.67 -14.53
N VAL A 247 -3.44 -15.23 -13.26
CA VAL A 247 -2.32 -14.51 -12.62
C VAL A 247 -1.06 -15.37 -12.63
N PRO A 248 0.11 -14.82 -13.03
CA PRO A 248 0.37 -13.42 -13.41
C PRO A 248 0.18 -13.12 -14.90
N ALA A 249 -0.03 -14.12 -15.74
CA ALA A 249 -0.06 -14.02 -17.20
C ALA A 249 -1.46 -13.74 -17.76
N TYR A 250 -2.23 -12.88 -17.15
CA TYR A 250 -3.52 -12.48 -17.69
C TYR A 250 -3.40 -11.25 -18.59
N LYS A 251 -4.28 -11.15 -19.58
CA LYS A 251 -4.36 -10.07 -20.55
C LYS A 251 -5.67 -9.32 -20.42
N VAL A 252 -5.65 -8.05 -20.77
CA VAL A 252 -6.84 -7.23 -20.97
C VAL A 252 -6.61 -6.37 -22.21
N SER A 253 -7.54 -6.32 -23.11
CA SER A 253 -7.45 -5.36 -24.22
C SER A 253 -7.71 -3.96 -23.71
N LEU A 254 -6.81 -3.04 -24.07
CA LEU A 254 -6.92 -1.63 -23.69
C LEU A 254 -8.18 -1.03 -24.30
N PRO A 255 -9.14 -0.54 -23.53
CA PRO A 255 -10.32 0.13 -24.09
C PRO A 255 -9.92 1.40 -24.84
N ASP A 256 -10.68 1.78 -25.88
CA ASP A 256 -10.43 2.98 -26.69
C ASP A 256 -10.30 4.28 -25.89
N SER A 257 -10.92 4.32 -24.71
CA SER A 257 -10.87 5.45 -23.77
C SER A 257 -9.56 5.57 -22.99
N PHE A 258 -8.60 4.65 -23.17
CA PHE A 258 -7.33 4.63 -22.45
C PHE A 258 -6.12 4.66 -23.38
N ARG A 259 -5.01 5.19 -22.87
CA ARG A 259 -3.66 5.02 -23.38
C ARG A 259 -2.72 4.73 -22.21
N ALA A 260 -1.80 3.79 -22.39
CA ALA A 260 -0.79 3.47 -21.40
C ALA A 260 0.60 3.69 -22.03
N TYR A 261 1.45 4.41 -21.33
CA TYR A 261 2.80 4.71 -21.78
C TYR A 261 3.83 4.48 -20.69
N THR A 262 4.98 3.93 -21.08
CA THR A 262 6.21 4.02 -20.29
C THR A 262 7.02 5.18 -20.81
N LEU A 263 7.30 6.14 -19.94
CA LEU A 263 8.04 7.36 -20.20
C LEU A 263 9.43 7.24 -19.59
N ALA A 264 10.46 7.74 -20.26
CA ALA A 264 11.81 7.80 -19.73
C ALA A 264 12.41 9.21 -19.87
N PHE A 265 13.43 9.51 -19.05
CA PHE A 265 13.97 10.85 -18.87
C PHE A 265 15.49 10.84 -18.81
N PRO A 266 16.17 11.91 -19.32
CA PRO A 266 17.63 11.99 -19.35
C PRO A 266 18.25 12.16 -17.96
N SER A 267 17.48 12.64 -16.99
CA SER A 267 17.93 12.85 -15.61
C SER A 267 16.75 12.77 -14.62
N TRP A 268 17.06 12.54 -13.35
CA TRP A 268 16.07 12.59 -12.28
C TRP A 268 15.41 13.96 -12.13
N LYS A 269 16.15 15.03 -12.43
CA LYS A 269 15.57 16.38 -12.49
C LYS A 269 14.51 16.50 -13.59
N ALA A 270 14.80 16.04 -14.79
CA ALA A 270 13.84 16.04 -15.90
C ALA A 270 12.61 15.18 -15.58
N TRP A 271 12.82 14.05 -14.90
CA TRP A 271 11.75 13.22 -14.38
C TRP A 271 10.83 13.99 -13.40
N ALA A 272 11.41 14.70 -12.43
CA ALA A 272 10.66 15.49 -11.46
C ALA A 272 9.93 16.67 -12.13
N ASP A 273 10.60 17.38 -13.04
CA ASP A 273 9.98 18.47 -13.81
C ASP A 273 8.77 17.96 -14.61
N ALA A 274 8.87 16.79 -15.25
CA ALA A 274 7.75 16.18 -15.96
C ALA A 274 6.61 15.78 -15.03
N ALA A 275 6.91 15.19 -13.88
CA ALA A 275 5.91 14.83 -12.89
C ALA A 275 5.12 16.05 -12.42
N HIS A 276 5.78 17.16 -12.13
CA HIS A 276 5.12 18.42 -11.77
C HIS A 276 4.26 18.97 -12.92
N LEU A 277 4.76 18.96 -14.15
CA LEU A 277 4.01 19.45 -15.31
C LEU A 277 2.77 18.60 -15.61
N ILE A 278 2.86 17.27 -15.49
CA ILE A 278 1.73 16.35 -15.63
C ILE A 278 0.66 16.73 -14.62
N TRP A 279 1.06 16.94 -13.40
CA TRP A 279 0.16 17.29 -12.32
C TRP A 279 -0.46 18.68 -12.48
N ASP A 280 0.33 19.73 -12.77
CA ASP A 280 -0.16 21.08 -12.99
C ASP A 280 -1.13 21.16 -14.18
N THR A 281 -0.93 20.32 -15.19
CA THR A 281 -1.79 20.22 -16.37
C THR A 281 -3.06 19.43 -16.07
N GLY A 282 -3.05 18.60 -15.03
CA GLY A 282 -4.20 17.77 -14.64
C GLY A 282 -4.49 16.61 -15.60
N ILE A 283 -3.48 16.13 -16.33
CA ILE A 283 -3.59 14.97 -17.20
C ILE A 283 -3.20 13.69 -16.46
N GLY A 284 -3.66 12.55 -16.98
CA GLY A 284 -3.34 11.23 -16.45
C GLY A 284 -4.40 10.70 -15.50
N TYR A 285 -4.62 9.43 -15.56
CA TYR A 285 -5.55 8.69 -14.71
C TYR A 285 -4.81 7.88 -13.64
N LEU A 286 -3.72 7.20 -14.04
CA LEU A 286 -2.83 6.47 -13.17
C LEU A 286 -1.39 6.85 -13.49
N ALA A 287 -0.54 6.93 -12.47
CA ALA A 287 0.90 7.09 -12.66
C ALA A 287 1.66 6.28 -11.62
N HIS A 288 2.69 5.56 -12.04
CA HIS A 288 3.45 4.69 -11.18
C HIS A 288 4.83 4.39 -11.77
N ARG A 289 5.85 4.34 -10.94
CA ARG A 289 7.12 3.74 -11.35
C ARG A 289 7.13 2.29 -10.86
N GLN A 290 7.24 1.38 -11.82
CA GLN A 290 7.28 -0.04 -11.54
C GLN A 290 8.57 -0.41 -10.78
N PHE A 291 8.48 -1.35 -9.86
CA PHE A 291 9.63 -1.82 -9.09
C PHE A 291 10.74 -2.36 -10.01
N SER A 292 11.98 -1.98 -9.74
CA SER A 292 13.08 -2.82 -10.16
C SER A 292 13.24 -3.95 -9.14
N MET A 293 12.89 -5.15 -9.54
CA MET A 293 12.94 -6.34 -8.70
C MET A 293 14.35 -6.95 -8.72
N PHE A 294 14.82 -7.48 -7.61
CA PHE A 294 16.08 -8.21 -7.48
C PHE A 294 17.39 -7.42 -7.73
N GLY A 295 17.42 -6.12 -7.42
CA GLY A 295 18.62 -5.30 -7.63
C GLY A 295 19.01 -5.09 -9.09
N ARG A 296 18.34 -5.79 -9.99
CA ARG A 296 18.41 -5.63 -11.44
C ARG A 296 17.10 -5.07 -11.92
N ASP A 297 17.13 -4.21 -12.90
CA ASP A 297 15.91 -3.75 -13.55
C ASP A 297 15.36 -4.87 -14.44
N LEU A 298 14.47 -5.67 -13.88
CA LEU A 298 13.86 -6.80 -14.57
C LEU A 298 12.61 -6.43 -15.35
N LYS A 299 12.21 -5.16 -15.39
CA LYS A 299 10.91 -4.76 -15.95
C LYS A 299 10.69 -5.34 -17.34
N TYR A 300 11.63 -5.11 -18.25
CA TYR A 300 11.44 -5.54 -19.62
C TYR A 300 11.59 -7.07 -19.79
N ALA A 301 12.51 -7.70 -19.07
CA ALA A 301 12.59 -9.16 -19.05
C ALA A 301 11.28 -9.80 -18.53
N MET A 302 10.72 -9.26 -17.46
CA MET A 302 9.43 -9.74 -16.91
C MET A 302 8.28 -9.47 -17.87
N VAL A 303 8.26 -8.32 -18.53
CA VAL A 303 7.25 -8.03 -19.56
C VAL A 303 7.34 -9.06 -20.69
N LYS A 304 8.52 -9.38 -21.21
CA LYS A 304 8.69 -10.43 -22.23
C LYS A 304 8.18 -11.80 -21.74
N ILE A 305 8.47 -12.19 -20.49
CA ILE A 305 7.95 -13.43 -19.90
C ILE A 305 6.41 -13.41 -19.82
N LEU A 306 5.80 -12.28 -19.53
CA LEU A 306 4.36 -12.18 -19.33
C LEU A 306 3.58 -12.00 -20.64
N THR A 307 4.20 -11.44 -21.68
CA THR A 307 3.55 -11.16 -22.97
C THR A 307 3.86 -12.20 -24.04
N GLU A 308 5.01 -12.90 -23.96
CA GLU A 308 5.41 -13.93 -24.91
C GLU A 308 4.97 -15.34 -24.41
N PRO A 309 3.99 -16.00 -25.07
CA PRO A 309 3.42 -17.26 -24.57
C PRO A 309 4.41 -18.44 -24.42
N THR A 310 5.54 -18.35 -25.10
CA THR A 310 6.60 -19.38 -25.09
C THR A 310 7.62 -19.18 -23.98
N ARG A 311 7.63 -18.03 -23.32
CA ARG A 311 8.57 -17.69 -22.25
C ARG A 311 8.06 -18.12 -20.88
N THR A 312 9.00 -18.43 -20.03
CA THR A 312 8.78 -18.82 -18.63
C THR A 312 9.76 -18.11 -17.71
N LEU A 313 9.56 -18.19 -16.40
CA LEU A 313 10.55 -17.71 -15.42
C LEU A 313 11.89 -18.43 -15.54
N GLY A 314 11.94 -19.64 -16.13
CA GLY A 314 13.18 -20.34 -16.40
C GLY A 314 14.08 -19.64 -17.43
N ASP A 315 13.50 -18.76 -18.26
CA ASP A 315 14.23 -18.03 -19.30
C ASP A 315 14.82 -16.71 -18.79
N LEU A 316 14.62 -16.38 -17.52
CA LEU A 316 14.98 -15.08 -16.96
C LEU A 316 16.47 -14.75 -17.09
N GLU A 317 17.37 -15.71 -16.78
CA GLU A 317 18.80 -15.49 -16.86
C GLU A 317 19.25 -15.26 -18.33
N GLU A 318 18.69 -16.00 -19.28
CA GLU A 318 18.93 -15.79 -20.70
C GLU A 318 18.46 -14.40 -21.16
N LEU A 319 17.26 -14.00 -20.72
CA LEU A 319 16.69 -12.69 -21.04
C LEU A 319 17.52 -11.52 -20.48
N LEU A 320 18.11 -11.71 -19.30
CA LEU A 320 18.96 -10.66 -18.71
C LEU A 320 20.28 -10.45 -19.48
N GLU A 321 20.74 -11.46 -20.20
CA GLU A 321 21.90 -11.37 -21.09
C GLU A 321 21.51 -10.91 -22.50
N ASP A 322 20.22 -10.83 -22.83
CA ASP A 322 19.75 -10.38 -24.15
C ASP A 322 20.08 -8.90 -24.37
N PRO A 323 20.77 -8.54 -25.49
CA PRO A 323 21.16 -7.16 -25.76
C PRO A 323 19.99 -6.17 -25.87
N GLU A 324 18.83 -6.62 -26.33
CA GLU A 324 17.62 -5.78 -26.37
C GLU A 324 17.11 -5.50 -24.96
N VAL A 325 17.05 -6.52 -24.12
CA VAL A 325 16.63 -6.37 -22.72
C VAL A 325 17.56 -5.42 -21.97
N GLN A 326 18.88 -5.56 -22.15
CA GLN A 326 19.86 -4.67 -21.54
C GLN A 326 19.71 -3.22 -22.05
N ARG A 327 19.50 -3.03 -23.35
CA ARG A 327 19.28 -1.70 -23.93
C ARG A 327 18.03 -1.03 -23.39
N VAL A 328 16.89 -1.74 -23.37
CA VAL A 328 15.61 -1.20 -22.87
C VAL A 328 15.68 -0.95 -21.38
N THR A 329 16.37 -1.81 -20.62
CA THR A 329 16.62 -1.62 -19.19
C THR A 329 17.40 -0.34 -18.92
N GLU A 330 18.48 -0.08 -19.65
CA GLU A 330 19.25 1.18 -19.48
C GLU A 330 18.45 2.41 -19.95
N GLU A 331 17.68 2.27 -21.04
CA GLU A 331 16.80 3.33 -21.54
C GLU A 331 15.72 3.71 -20.53
N SER A 332 15.14 2.72 -19.83
CA SER A 332 14.07 2.89 -18.84
C SER A 332 14.55 3.08 -17.40
N LYS A 333 15.83 3.35 -17.19
CA LYS A 333 16.41 3.53 -15.85
C LYS A 333 15.75 4.65 -15.04
N ARG A 334 15.30 5.71 -15.69
CA ARG A 334 14.60 6.84 -15.09
C ARG A 334 13.23 6.99 -15.74
N ASP A 335 12.38 6.04 -15.48
CA ASP A 335 11.05 5.95 -16.08
C ASP A 335 9.92 6.14 -15.08
N PHE A 336 8.73 6.28 -15.60
CA PHE A 336 7.47 5.91 -14.95
C PHE A 336 6.41 5.57 -16.01
N GLN A 337 5.44 4.78 -15.61
CA GLN A 337 4.26 4.47 -16.41
C GLN A 337 3.17 5.49 -16.13
N ILE A 338 2.46 5.90 -17.17
CA ILE A 338 1.27 6.73 -17.08
C ILE A 338 0.13 6.09 -17.87
N VAL A 339 -1.05 6.09 -17.30
CA VAL A 339 -2.29 5.76 -18.00
C VAL A 339 -3.09 7.06 -18.16
N LEU A 340 -3.33 7.44 -19.39
CA LEU A 340 -4.28 8.49 -19.74
C LEU A 340 -5.67 7.86 -19.89
N ALA A 341 -6.70 8.56 -19.46
CA ALA A 341 -8.07 8.11 -19.61
C ALA A 341 -8.99 9.29 -19.92
N GLY A 342 -9.75 9.19 -21.00
CA GLY A 342 -10.65 10.24 -21.46
C GLY A 342 -12.10 9.81 -21.40
N MET A 343 -13.00 10.68 -20.93
CA MET A 343 -14.44 10.46 -21.00
C MET A 343 -14.96 10.62 -22.44
N THR A 344 -14.18 11.26 -23.30
CA THR A 344 -14.43 11.41 -24.74
C THR A 344 -13.12 11.26 -25.52
N ALA A 345 -13.22 10.93 -26.81
CA ALA A 345 -12.03 10.88 -27.69
C ALA A 345 -11.28 12.22 -27.73
N ARG A 346 -12.01 13.34 -27.72
CA ARG A 346 -11.40 14.68 -27.73
C ARG A 346 -10.62 14.97 -26.44
N ASP A 347 -11.11 14.51 -25.30
CA ASP A 347 -10.41 14.63 -24.01
C ASP A 347 -9.12 13.82 -24.04
N LEU A 348 -9.18 12.59 -24.52
CA LEU A 348 -8.00 11.74 -24.63
C LEU A 348 -6.94 12.33 -25.60
N GLU A 349 -7.35 12.80 -26.77
CA GLU A 349 -6.45 13.48 -27.71
C GLU A 349 -5.80 14.72 -27.11
N TRP A 350 -6.51 15.47 -26.29
CA TRP A 350 -5.95 16.63 -25.59
C TRP A 350 -4.89 16.20 -24.58
N GLN A 351 -5.16 15.17 -23.80
CA GLN A 351 -4.19 14.63 -22.84
C GLN A 351 -2.94 14.11 -23.53
N GLU A 352 -3.07 13.43 -24.68
CA GLU A 352 -1.92 12.95 -25.48
C GLU A 352 -1.06 14.12 -25.98
N LYS A 353 -1.66 15.16 -26.54
CA LYS A 353 -0.95 16.36 -26.99
C LYS A 353 -0.26 17.09 -25.84
N ALA A 354 -0.93 17.20 -24.70
CA ALA A 354 -0.34 17.81 -23.50
C ALA A 354 0.85 16.99 -22.99
N LEU A 355 0.75 15.66 -23.00
CA LEU A 355 1.86 14.78 -22.65
C LEU A 355 3.04 14.93 -23.61
N ASP A 356 2.81 14.98 -24.92
CA ASP A 356 3.85 15.15 -25.92
C ASP A 356 4.59 16.50 -25.74
N GLU A 357 3.86 17.58 -25.42
CA GLU A 357 4.45 18.89 -25.11
C GLU A 357 5.30 18.84 -23.82
N ILE A 358 4.83 18.15 -22.78
CA ILE A 358 5.58 17.96 -21.54
C ILE A 358 6.89 17.20 -21.81
N LEU A 359 6.83 16.12 -22.59
CA LEU A 359 8.02 15.35 -22.97
C LEU A 359 9.00 16.21 -23.77
N ALA A 360 8.53 16.99 -24.74
CA ALA A 360 9.37 17.91 -25.50
C ALA A 360 10.08 18.94 -24.61
N ARG A 361 9.39 19.48 -23.61
CA ARG A 361 9.95 20.47 -22.66
C ARG A 361 10.96 19.90 -21.70
N THR A 362 10.81 18.64 -21.31
CA THR A 362 11.65 17.97 -20.30
C THR A 362 12.74 17.11 -20.92
N GLY A 363 12.72 16.95 -22.26
CA GLY A 363 13.60 16.04 -22.97
C GLY A 363 13.28 14.56 -22.71
N GLY A 364 12.09 14.27 -22.23
CA GLY A 364 11.59 12.90 -22.03
C GLY A 364 11.10 12.28 -23.33
N TRP A 365 10.91 10.96 -23.32
CA TRP A 365 10.43 10.21 -24.49
C TRP A 365 9.56 9.02 -24.05
N LYS A 366 8.79 8.49 -24.99
CA LYS A 366 8.07 7.22 -24.85
C LYS A 366 9.04 6.08 -25.20
N VAL A 367 9.22 5.12 -24.30
CA VAL A 367 10.08 3.93 -24.54
C VAL A 367 9.37 2.99 -25.50
N GLU A 368 9.84 2.92 -26.75
CA GLU A 368 9.14 2.23 -27.84
C GLU A 368 8.84 0.75 -27.52
N ALA A 369 9.83 0.01 -27.05
CA ALA A 369 9.66 -1.40 -26.70
C ALA A 369 8.67 -1.65 -25.54
N MET A 370 8.50 -0.67 -24.64
CA MET A 370 7.57 -0.75 -23.51
C MET A 370 6.17 -0.19 -23.85
N ASN A 371 6.00 0.35 -25.06
CA ASN A 371 4.73 0.89 -25.56
C ASN A 371 4.15 0.03 -26.70
N ASP A 372 4.68 -1.18 -26.89
CA ASP A 372 4.05 -2.21 -27.69
C ASP A 372 2.62 -2.47 -27.17
N PRO A 373 1.61 -2.73 -28.04
CA PRO A 373 0.23 -2.93 -27.62
C PRO A 373 0.05 -3.99 -26.53
N ASP A 374 0.72 -5.14 -26.63
CA ASP A 374 0.62 -6.21 -25.64
C ASP A 374 1.19 -5.77 -24.28
N VAL A 375 2.25 -4.97 -24.28
CA VAL A 375 2.87 -4.40 -23.09
C VAL A 375 1.98 -3.31 -22.48
N ALA A 376 1.37 -2.46 -23.31
CA ALA A 376 0.44 -1.41 -22.88
C ALA A 376 -0.81 -2.02 -22.22
N ASP A 377 -1.37 -3.08 -22.79
CA ASP A 377 -2.49 -3.83 -22.23
C ASP A 377 -2.15 -4.41 -20.85
N TRP A 378 -0.98 -5.04 -20.72
CA TRP A 378 -0.50 -5.55 -19.44
C TRP A 378 -0.27 -4.43 -18.42
N THR A 379 0.34 -3.32 -18.84
CA THR A 379 0.61 -2.15 -17.99
C THR A 379 -0.69 -1.57 -17.44
N LEU A 380 -1.73 -1.42 -18.27
CA LEU A 380 -3.03 -0.94 -17.82
C LEU A 380 -3.60 -1.84 -16.71
N LEU A 381 -3.64 -3.15 -16.95
CA LEU A 381 -4.22 -4.09 -16.00
C LEU A 381 -3.42 -4.12 -14.69
N TYR A 382 -2.09 -4.13 -14.80
CA TYR A 382 -1.21 -4.07 -13.65
C TYR A 382 -1.47 -2.81 -12.80
N MET A 383 -1.54 -1.64 -13.42
CA MET A 383 -1.74 -0.38 -12.71
C MET A 383 -3.14 -0.23 -12.11
N ILE A 384 -4.19 -0.72 -12.80
CA ILE A 384 -5.56 -0.66 -12.30
C ILE A 384 -5.77 -1.58 -11.10
N ARG A 385 -5.18 -2.78 -11.11
CA ARG A 385 -5.41 -3.82 -10.09
C ARG A 385 -4.31 -3.89 -9.03
N LEU A 386 -3.10 -3.46 -9.33
CA LEU A 386 -1.93 -3.57 -8.45
C LEU A 386 -1.85 -4.95 -7.75
N GLY A 387 -1.60 -5.98 -8.54
CA GLY A 387 -1.54 -7.35 -8.05
C GLY A 387 -0.23 -7.69 -7.32
N HIS A 388 0.16 -6.96 -6.29
CA HIS A 388 1.45 -7.12 -5.59
C HIS A 388 1.65 -8.43 -4.82
N LYS A 389 0.65 -9.26 -4.68
CA LYS A 389 0.82 -10.55 -3.98
C LYS A 389 1.90 -11.44 -4.56
N ASN A 390 2.31 -11.16 -5.78
CA ASN A 390 3.37 -11.93 -6.44
C ASN A 390 4.77 -11.60 -5.89
N LEU A 391 4.98 -10.47 -5.23
CA LEU A 391 6.28 -10.10 -4.66
C LEU A 391 6.83 -11.18 -3.73
N ASN A 392 6.03 -11.69 -2.80
CA ASN A 392 6.49 -12.71 -1.87
C ASN A 392 6.77 -14.05 -2.54
N LEU A 393 6.04 -14.39 -3.60
CA LEU A 393 6.28 -15.60 -4.39
C LEU A 393 7.56 -15.49 -5.22
N VAL A 394 7.85 -14.28 -5.69
CA VAL A 394 9.04 -14.01 -6.51
C VAL A 394 10.29 -13.96 -5.66
N PHE A 395 10.23 -13.39 -4.47
CA PHE A 395 11.41 -13.22 -3.61
C PHE A 395 11.70 -14.43 -2.71
N GLY A 396 10.73 -15.28 -2.48
CA GLY A 396 10.91 -16.47 -1.62
C GLY A 396 11.25 -16.14 -0.15
N GLY A 397 11.18 -14.89 0.24
CA GLY A 397 11.55 -14.40 1.56
C GLY A 397 10.67 -13.25 2.02
N SER A 398 11.15 -12.49 2.98
CA SER A 398 10.52 -11.27 3.46
C SER A 398 11.16 -10.03 2.86
N TYR A 399 10.40 -8.96 2.75
CA TYR A 399 10.89 -7.67 2.27
C TYR A 399 10.52 -6.54 3.23
N ASP A 400 11.28 -5.46 3.18
CA ASP A 400 10.98 -4.23 3.89
C ASP A 400 11.46 -3.01 3.11
N GLY A 401 10.85 -1.86 3.33
CA GLY A 401 11.32 -0.57 2.80
C GLY A 401 12.41 -0.01 3.70
N CYS A 402 13.65 0.07 3.23
CA CYS A 402 14.75 0.61 4.05
C CYS A 402 14.88 2.13 3.97
N PHE A 403 14.38 2.73 2.91
CA PHE A 403 14.28 4.18 2.76
C PHE A 403 12.91 4.54 2.23
N GLY A 404 12.07 5.16 3.05
CA GLY A 404 10.82 5.73 2.65
C GLY A 404 10.93 7.25 2.63
N LEU A 405 11.23 7.84 1.49
CA LEU A 405 11.29 9.28 1.33
C LEU A 405 9.92 9.79 0.91
N LEU A 406 9.29 10.56 1.78
CA LEU A 406 8.06 11.27 1.47
C LEU A 406 8.38 12.74 1.34
N GLY A 407 8.13 13.30 0.17
CA GLY A 407 8.41 14.71 -0.08
C GLY A 407 7.99 15.13 -1.47
N ALA A 408 8.37 16.33 -1.87
CA ALA A 408 8.20 16.78 -3.24
C ALA A 408 8.98 15.89 -4.22
N ALA A 409 8.55 15.82 -5.46
CA ALA A 409 9.17 14.97 -6.47
C ALA A 409 10.67 15.26 -6.65
N ASP A 410 11.03 16.53 -6.69
CA ASP A 410 12.41 17.01 -6.79
C ASP A 410 13.26 16.65 -5.56
N PHE A 411 12.69 16.68 -4.36
CA PHE A 411 13.38 16.22 -3.15
C PHE A 411 13.67 14.73 -3.20
N GLY A 412 12.68 13.90 -3.53
CA GLY A 412 12.85 12.45 -3.64
C GLY A 412 13.89 12.07 -4.70
N THR A 413 13.79 12.66 -5.90
CA THR A 413 14.73 12.40 -7.01
C THR A 413 16.16 12.84 -6.74
N ALA A 414 16.36 13.89 -5.94
CA ALA A 414 17.70 14.32 -5.54
C ALA A 414 18.44 13.29 -4.67
N HIS A 415 17.73 12.44 -3.96
CA HIS A 415 18.31 11.52 -2.97
C HIS A 415 18.25 10.04 -3.38
N VAL A 416 17.56 9.70 -4.46
CA VAL A 416 17.37 8.31 -4.88
C VAL A 416 18.68 7.56 -5.15
N GLU A 417 19.63 8.21 -5.85
CA GLU A 417 20.91 7.58 -6.17
C GLU A 417 21.79 7.39 -4.92
N GLU A 418 21.74 8.33 -3.98
CA GLU A 418 22.47 8.26 -2.72
C GLU A 418 21.92 7.13 -1.83
N ALA A 419 20.60 6.99 -1.74
CA ALA A 419 19.94 5.91 -1.03
C ALA A 419 20.27 4.53 -1.65
N ALA A 420 20.23 4.44 -2.97
CA ALA A 420 20.59 3.21 -3.68
C ALA A 420 22.07 2.84 -3.48
N ALA A 421 22.97 3.81 -3.45
CA ALA A 421 24.41 3.58 -3.21
C ALA A 421 24.65 3.03 -1.80
N LEU A 422 23.99 3.58 -0.78
CA LEU A 422 24.11 3.08 0.59
C LEU A 422 23.63 1.62 0.69
N LYS A 423 22.51 1.28 0.07
CA LYS A 423 21.98 -0.09 0.06
C LYS A 423 22.96 -1.07 -0.59
N LYS A 424 23.58 -0.72 -1.71
CA LYS A 424 24.56 -1.56 -2.41
C LYS A 424 25.78 -1.93 -1.56
N GLU A 425 26.18 -1.10 -0.60
CA GLU A 425 27.24 -1.44 0.34
C GLU A 425 26.84 -2.60 1.25
N TRP A 426 25.58 -2.67 1.66
CA TRP A 426 25.06 -3.75 2.51
C TRP A 426 24.81 -5.03 1.72
N GLU A 427 24.38 -4.92 0.46
CA GLU A 427 24.29 -6.07 -0.45
C GLU A 427 25.65 -6.75 -0.64
N LYS A 428 26.73 -5.98 -0.81
CA LYS A 428 28.10 -6.51 -0.93
C LYS A 428 28.58 -7.25 0.32
N ARG A 429 28.01 -6.93 1.49
CA ARG A 429 28.33 -7.62 2.76
C ARG A 429 27.56 -8.94 2.90
N GLY A 430 26.70 -9.31 1.95
CA GLY A 430 25.85 -10.49 2.01
C GLY A 430 24.73 -10.41 3.05
N ALA A 431 24.54 -9.25 3.66
CA ALA A 431 23.57 -9.06 4.72
C ALA A 431 22.12 -9.04 4.24
N VAL A 432 21.90 -8.65 3.00
CA VAL A 432 20.58 -8.59 2.38
C VAL A 432 20.60 -9.36 1.07
N VAL A 433 19.49 -10.00 0.76
CA VAL A 433 19.28 -10.59 -0.56
C VAL A 433 19.17 -9.43 -1.54
N GLU A 434 19.89 -9.51 -2.64
CA GLU A 434 19.81 -8.50 -3.69
C GLU A 434 18.34 -8.34 -4.11
N ALA A 435 17.77 -7.22 -3.80
CA ALA A 435 16.41 -6.92 -4.19
C ALA A 435 16.32 -5.49 -4.64
N GLY A 436 15.86 -5.37 -5.81
CA GLY A 436 15.38 -4.20 -6.45
C GLY A 436 15.99 -2.88 -6.01
N GLY A 437 16.45 -2.15 -6.96
CA GLY A 437 16.89 -0.79 -6.75
C GLY A 437 15.81 0.09 -6.10
N ASP A 438 15.91 1.32 -6.38
CA ASP A 438 14.96 2.37 -6.07
C ASP A 438 13.56 2.01 -6.56
N CYS A 439 12.65 1.95 -5.64
CA CYS A 439 11.23 1.86 -5.92
C CYS A 439 10.56 3.20 -5.66
N MET A 440 9.69 3.59 -6.53
CA MET A 440 8.81 4.72 -6.31
C MET A 440 7.36 4.37 -6.63
N MET A 441 6.48 4.79 -5.75
CA MET A 441 5.05 4.67 -5.98
C MET A 441 4.49 5.96 -6.57
N GLY A 442 4.90 6.28 -7.79
CA GLY A 442 4.35 7.33 -8.64
C GLY A 442 4.54 8.79 -8.21
N PRO A 443 4.37 9.72 -9.12
CA PRO A 443 4.10 11.09 -8.75
C PRO A 443 2.76 11.15 -8.05
N ILE A 444 2.79 11.45 -6.77
CA ILE A 444 1.61 11.66 -5.98
C ILE A 444 1.24 13.13 -6.10
N GLY A 445 0.55 13.46 -7.15
CA GLY A 445 -0.16 14.71 -7.25
C GLY A 445 -1.57 14.51 -6.73
N GLY A 446 -2.25 15.51 -6.34
CA GLY A 446 -3.64 15.39 -5.98
C GLY A 446 -4.09 16.42 -4.98
N GLN A 447 -5.38 16.48 -4.78
CA GLN A 447 -6.02 17.45 -3.90
C GLN A 447 -5.45 17.33 -2.49
N GLY A 448 -4.70 18.34 -2.07
CA GLY A 448 -4.21 18.51 -0.71
C GLY A 448 -2.72 18.23 -0.47
N GLY A 449 -1.99 17.70 -1.43
CA GLY A 449 -0.63 17.22 -1.19
C GLY A 449 0.52 17.83 -1.99
N GLY A 450 0.27 18.82 -2.85
CA GLY A 450 1.29 19.60 -3.53
C GLY A 450 2.53 18.83 -4.02
N GLY A 451 2.44 18.09 -5.13
CA GLY A 451 3.64 17.50 -5.77
C GLY A 451 4.39 16.46 -4.95
N THR A 452 3.74 15.81 -4.02
CA THR A 452 4.37 14.79 -3.17
C THR A 452 4.56 13.48 -3.90
N CYS A 453 5.72 12.86 -3.70
CA CYS A 453 6.04 11.49 -4.11
C CYS A 453 6.35 10.63 -2.89
N LEU A 454 6.03 9.36 -2.97
CA LEU A 454 6.56 8.35 -2.06
C LEU A 454 7.67 7.58 -2.79
N TRP A 455 8.85 7.60 -2.21
CA TRP A 455 9.98 6.80 -2.63
C TRP A 455 10.23 5.70 -1.61
N GLU A 456 10.17 4.47 -2.02
CA GLU A 456 10.52 3.33 -1.18
C GLU A 456 11.69 2.57 -1.80
N ASN A 457 12.71 2.31 -1.03
CA ASN A 457 13.79 1.44 -1.41
C ASN A 457 13.57 0.10 -0.72
N PHE A 458 13.11 -0.89 -1.46
CA PHE A 458 12.84 -2.23 -0.92
C PHE A 458 14.12 -3.00 -0.65
N THR A 459 14.10 -3.75 0.42
CA THR A 459 15.17 -4.66 0.82
C THR A 459 14.56 -6.02 1.07
N CYS A 460 15.04 -7.04 0.37
CA CYS A 460 14.68 -8.41 0.65
C CYS A 460 15.70 -9.05 1.57
N PHE A 461 15.24 -9.95 2.42
CA PHE A 461 16.07 -10.69 3.34
C PHE A 461 15.51 -12.10 3.55
N ASP A 462 16.38 -13.03 3.92
CA ASP A 462 16.00 -14.37 4.31
C ASP A 462 15.63 -14.39 5.80
N PRO A 463 14.34 -14.56 6.16
CA PRO A 463 13.92 -14.59 7.56
C PRO A 463 14.40 -15.84 8.31
N SER A 464 14.85 -16.89 7.60
CA SER A 464 15.40 -18.11 8.19
C SER A 464 16.91 -18.02 8.43
N ASP A 465 17.59 -17.05 7.83
CA ASP A 465 19.02 -16.81 8.01
C ASP A 465 19.26 -15.69 9.01
N ARG A 466 19.96 -16.03 10.08
CA ARG A 466 20.30 -15.09 11.16
C ARG A 466 21.14 -13.92 10.66
N GLU A 467 22.12 -14.17 9.80
CA GLU A 467 23.02 -13.12 9.30
C GLU A 467 22.25 -12.13 8.41
N SER A 468 21.33 -12.65 7.57
CA SER A 468 20.45 -11.84 6.74
C SER A 468 19.52 -10.94 7.58
N VAL A 469 18.90 -11.49 8.64
CA VAL A 469 18.03 -10.73 9.55
C VAL A 469 18.80 -9.65 10.32
N GLU A 470 19.94 -9.99 10.91
CA GLU A 470 20.77 -9.04 11.68
C GLU A 470 21.37 -7.97 10.77
N GLY A 471 21.82 -8.35 9.57
CA GLY A 471 22.34 -7.42 8.58
C GLY A 471 21.28 -6.45 8.08
N THR A 472 20.06 -6.92 7.82
CA THR A 472 18.96 -6.06 7.44
C THR A 472 18.60 -5.06 8.54
N ARG A 473 18.58 -5.49 9.81
CA ARG A 473 18.39 -4.57 10.96
C ARG A 473 19.47 -3.50 11.02
N ALA A 474 20.72 -3.90 10.83
CA ALA A 474 21.83 -2.96 10.83
C ALA A 474 21.78 -1.98 9.65
N LEU A 475 21.30 -2.41 8.47
CA LEU A 475 21.00 -1.54 7.34
C LEU A 475 19.93 -0.49 7.72
N PHE A 476 18.82 -0.91 8.36
CA PHE A 476 17.77 0.01 8.79
C PHE A 476 18.27 1.06 9.78
N ASP A 477 19.10 0.65 10.75
CA ASP A 477 19.69 1.58 11.72
C ASP A 477 20.66 2.55 11.03
N ALA A 478 21.43 2.07 10.05
CA ALA A 478 22.32 2.92 9.25
C ALA A 478 21.54 3.90 8.38
N ALA A 479 20.48 3.42 7.70
CA ALA A 479 19.61 4.24 6.88
C ALA A 479 18.89 5.33 7.69
N THR A 480 18.41 4.99 8.88
CA THR A 480 17.79 5.95 9.80
C THR A 480 18.78 7.04 10.22
N ARG A 481 19.98 6.67 10.66
CA ARG A 481 21.02 7.64 11.02
C ARG A 481 21.39 8.55 9.84
N TYR A 482 21.62 7.94 8.69
CA TYR A 482 21.97 8.66 7.48
C TYR A 482 20.87 9.66 7.06
N GLY A 483 19.61 9.26 7.07
CA GLY A 483 18.49 10.14 6.79
C GLY A 483 18.36 11.30 7.78
N LEU A 484 18.64 11.06 9.06
CA LEU A 484 18.67 12.12 10.09
C LEU A 484 19.83 13.10 9.86
N GLU A 485 21.03 12.61 9.59
CA GLU A 485 22.21 13.43 9.29
C GLU A 485 22.02 14.30 8.05
N LYS A 486 21.33 13.78 7.03
CA LYS A 486 21.03 14.48 5.80
C LYS A 486 19.80 15.38 5.88
N GLY A 487 19.05 15.34 6.94
CA GLY A 487 17.82 16.12 7.08
C GLY A 487 16.69 15.68 6.16
N TRP A 488 16.64 14.40 5.77
CA TRP A 488 15.62 13.84 4.86
C TRP A 488 14.22 13.74 5.47
N GLY A 489 13.96 14.43 6.54
CA GLY A 489 12.65 14.47 7.16
C GLY A 489 12.30 13.20 7.95
N VAL A 490 11.03 13.02 8.21
CA VAL A 490 10.51 11.85 8.90
C VAL A 490 10.22 10.77 7.85
N GLY A 491 11.23 9.99 7.48
CA GLY A 491 11.03 8.81 6.66
C GLY A 491 10.22 7.74 7.40
N MET A 492 9.76 6.73 6.68
CA MET A 492 9.04 5.58 7.25
C MET A 492 9.90 4.84 8.30
N GLU A 493 11.21 4.85 8.13
CA GLU A 493 12.19 4.26 9.05
C GLU A 493 12.15 4.92 10.44
N LYS A 494 12.14 6.25 10.49
CA LYS A 494 12.02 6.99 11.75
C LYS A 494 10.72 6.66 12.47
N TRP A 495 9.65 6.47 11.71
CA TRP A 495 8.39 6.02 12.23
C TRP A 495 8.47 4.60 12.79
N ASN A 496 9.06 3.66 12.05
CA ASN A 496 9.28 2.30 12.53
C ASN A 496 10.16 2.30 13.78
N ALA A 497 11.19 3.12 13.83
CA ALA A 497 12.02 3.30 15.03
C ALA A 497 11.21 3.88 16.22
N GLN A 498 10.31 4.81 15.98
CA GLN A 498 9.43 5.36 17.02
C GLN A 498 8.38 4.36 17.50
N CYS A 499 7.87 3.51 16.59
CA CYS A 499 6.96 2.43 16.97
C CYS A 499 7.63 1.32 17.77
N ARG A 500 8.95 1.13 17.63
CA ARG A 500 9.73 0.21 18.47
C ARG A 500 9.79 0.66 19.93
N GLY A 501 9.64 1.94 20.21
CA GLY A 501 9.76 2.51 21.54
C GLY A 501 8.64 2.17 22.51
N ALA A 502 7.61 1.42 22.10
CA ALA A 502 6.58 0.94 23.01
C ALA A 502 7.10 -0.06 24.06
N ASP A 503 8.23 -0.74 23.79
CA ASP A 503 8.92 -1.66 24.70
C ASP A 503 10.15 -1.07 25.38
N GLY A 504 10.43 0.20 25.15
CA GLY A 504 11.57 0.91 25.76
C GLY A 504 12.96 0.52 25.24
N ARG A 505 13.06 -0.30 24.17
CA ARG A 505 14.32 -0.89 23.73
C ARG A 505 15.01 -0.20 22.56
N THR A 506 14.43 0.84 21.98
CA THR A 506 14.88 1.35 20.69
C THR A 506 15.27 2.83 20.63
N THR A 507 15.09 3.58 21.71
CA THR A 507 15.73 4.89 21.83
C THR A 507 16.65 4.82 23.04
N PRO A 508 17.97 4.96 22.88
CA PRO A 508 18.86 5.13 24.03
C PRO A 508 18.32 6.28 24.89
N LYS A 509 18.34 6.08 26.20
CA LYS A 509 17.81 7.05 27.18
C LYS A 509 18.49 8.42 27.05
N GLU A 510 19.68 8.44 26.43
CA GLU A 510 20.55 9.60 26.19
C GLU A 510 20.12 10.49 25.01
N GLU A 511 19.19 10.03 24.16
CA GLU A 511 18.65 10.84 23.03
C GLU A 511 17.27 11.45 23.32
N ARG A 512 16.78 11.36 24.55
CA ARG A 512 15.47 11.90 24.97
C ARG A 512 15.52 13.19 25.77
N ASP A 513 16.70 13.65 26.12
CA ASP A 513 16.93 14.90 26.87
C ASP A 513 17.45 16.02 25.88
#